data_bcd8e5b0bf3e0287533e7abc93cb4a5c
#
_entry.id   bcd8e5b0bf3e0287533e7abc93cb4a5c
#
_cell.length_a   1.000
_cell.length_b   1.000
_cell.length_c   1.000
_cell.angle_alpha   90.00
_cell.angle_beta   90.00
_cell.angle_gamma   90.00
#
_symmetry.space_group_name_H-M   'P 1'
#
loop_
_entity.id
_entity.type
_entity.pdbx_description
1 polymer ?
#
loop_
_entity_poly.entity_id
_entity_poly.type
_entity_poly.pdbx_seq_one_letter_code
_entity_poly.pdbx_strand_id
1 'polypeptide(L)'
;MTYRINDKHLLRAAYGMSTNRPEFREVSPSVYYDFDLFSDVKGNADLKAAYIQNADLRWEWYPAAGEGISVAVFYKHFRNPIETAILDAGSGSYTYTFENADRANLYGVELDVKKNLDFMGMRNFSVVLNGSLMKSRVDFDDESLEHGRPLQGQSPYLVNAGLFYQSPKLGLTVGVLYNRIGKRIVGIGRSDMSVGGSIDNDIPDMYEMPRNALDVVVSKSFGKHWELKFNAKDLLNEKVQFAQFPKFENGGDVVSRKQITKQFTAGRMFSLSVTAKF
;
A
#
# COMPACT_ATOMS: atom_id res chain seq x y z
N MET A 1 -3.14 19.15 -17.63
CA MET A 1 -4.23 19.83 -18.36
C MET A 1 -5.54 19.67 -17.62
N THR A 2 -6.35 20.72 -17.51
CA THR A 2 -7.68 20.64 -16.88
C THR A 2 -8.70 21.21 -17.86
N TYR A 3 -9.74 20.44 -18.12
CA TYR A 3 -10.84 20.84 -18.97
C TYR A 3 -12.13 20.90 -18.13
N ARG A 4 -12.79 22.06 -18.09
CA ARG A 4 -14.08 22.26 -17.42
C ARG A 4 -15.19 21.94 -18.40
N ILE A 5 -15.89 20.83 -18.16
CA ILE A 5 -17.04 20.44 -19.01
C ILE A 5 -18.23 21.36 -18.71
N ASN A 6 -18.47 21.63 -17.42
CA ASN A 6 -19.44 22.62 -16.90
C ASN A 6 -19.07 22.97 -15.44
N ASP A 7 -19.91 23.71 -14.74
CA ASP A 7 -19.65 24.19 -13.36
C ASP A 7 -19.50 23.06 -12.34
N LYS A 8 -19.97 21.86 -12.65
CA LYS A 8 -19.96 20.71 -11.75
C LYS A 8 -19.03 19.58 -12.20
N HIS A 9 -18.59 19.58 -13.45
CA HIS A 9 -17.81 18.49 -14.03
C HIS A 9 -16.47 18.98 -14.58
N LEU A 10 -15.41 18.32 -14.16
CA LEU A 10 -14.03 18.57 -14.59
C LEU A 10 -13.42 17.29 -15.15
N LEU A 11 -12.58 17.44 -16.15
CA LEU A 11 -11.72 16.40 -16.66
C LEU A 11 -10.27 16.86 -16.55
N ARG A 12 -9.42 16.04 -15.94
CA ARG A 12 -7.99 16.30 -15.79
C ARG A 12 -7.19 15.22 -16.48
N ALA A 13 -6.20 15.62 -17.22
CA ALA A 13 -5.18 14.73 -17.78
C ALA A 13 -3.80 15.21 -17.34
N ALA A 14 -2.96 14.30 -16.92
CA ALA A 14 -1.60 14.56 -16.54
C ALA A 14 -0.66 13.54 -17.19
N TYR A 15 0.52 14.00 -17.58
CA TYR A 15 1.64 13.17 -17.97
C TYR A 15 2.89 13.74 -17.32
N GLY A 16 3.72 12.87 -16.78
CA GLY A 16 4.96 13.29 -16.15
C GLY A 16 5.99 12.17 -16.12
N MET A 17 7.23 12.57 -15.99
CA MET A 17 8.36 11.67 -15.81
C MET A 17 8.98 11.96 -14.45
N SER A 18 9.30 10.90 -13.71
CA SER A 18 9.98 10.99 -12.43
C SER A 18 11.14 9.99 -12.37
N THR A 19 12.06 10.23 -11.46
CA THR A 19 13.23 9.39 -11.26
C THR A 19 13.30 8.99 -9.79
N ASN A 20 13.48 7.70 -9.52
CA ASN A 20 13.85 7.20 -8.21
C ASN A 20 15.32 6.83 -8.23
N ARG A 21 16.12 7.53 -7.43
CA ARG A 21 17.54 7.26 -7.27
C ARG A 21 17.74 6.34 -6.08
N PRO A 22 18.69 5.38 -6.17
CA PRO A 22 19.03 4.55 -5.03
C PRO A 22 19.42 5.42 -3.81
N GLU A 23 19.00 5.00 -2.63
CA GLU A 23 19.44 5.59 -1.37
C GLU A 23 20.88 5.18 -1.05
N PHE A 24 21.54 5.95 -0.18
CA PHE A 24 22.93 5.67 0.19
C PHE A 24 23.12 4.25 0.76
N ARG A 25 22.17 3.78 1.56
CA ARG A 25 22.22 2.41 2.12
C ARG A 25 22.01 1.32 1.09
N GLU A 26 21.26 1.62 0.04
CA GLU A 26 21.01 0.67 -1.04
C GLU A 26 22.24 0.45 -1.93
N VAL A 27 23.08 1.48 -2.12
CA VAL A 27 24.30 1.39 -2.93
C VAL A 27 25.56 1.09 -2.12
N SER A 28 25.51 1.22 -0.79
CA SER A 28 26.67 0.97 0.04
C SER A 28 27.01 -0.53 0.06
N PRO A 29 28.23 -0.95 -0.24
CA PRO A 29 28.63 -2.35 -0.17
C PRO A 29 28.71 -2.90 1.27
N SER A 30 28.42 -2.06 2.27
CA SER A 30 28.41 -2.42 3.68
C SER A 30 27.29 -3.41 3.97
N VAL A 31 27.58 -4.36 4.84
CA VAL A 31 26.55 -5.23 5.43
C VAL A 31 26.17 -4.67 6.80
N TYR A 32 24.88 -4.57 7.07
CA TYR A 32 24.37 -4.21 8.38
C TYR A 32 23.22 -5.13 8.78
N TYR A 33 23.05 -5.34 10.07
CA TYR A 33 21.94 -6.12 10.60
C TYR A 33 20.71 -5.24 10.77
N ASP A 34 19.59 -5.65 10.15
CA ASP A 34 18.30 -5.00 10.30
C ASP A 34 17.46 -5.75 11.34
N PHE A 35 17.18 -5.07 12.47
CA PHE A 35 16.42 -5.65 13.58
C PHE A 35 14.93 -5.87 13.27
N ASP A 36 14.39 -5.17 12.27
CA ASP A 36 13.00 -5.37 11.83
C ASP A 36 12.87 -6.61 10.92
N LEU A 37 13.88 -6.85 10.11
CA LEU A 37 13.95 -8.02 9.23
C LEU A 37 14.56 -9.25 9.93
N PHE A 38 15.24 -9.07 11.06
CA PHE A 38 16.03 -10.11 11.73
C PHE A 38 17.07 -10.75 10.80
N SER A 39 17.66 -9.96 9.94
CA SER A 39 18.57 -10.43 8.88
C SER A 39 19.61 -9.38 8.52
N ASP A 40 20.69 -9.85 7.92
CA ASP A 40 21.66 -8.97 7.31
C ASP A 40 21.09 -8.33 6.04
N VAL A 41 21.44 -7.07 5.83
CA VAL A 41 21.12 -6.31 4.62
C VAL A 41 22.43 -5.85 3.99
N LYS A 42 22.60 -6.11 2.71
CA LYS A 42 23.78 -5.75 1.93
C LYS A 42 23.36 -4.83 0.79
N GLY A 43 23.95 -3.66 0.69
CA GLY A 43 23.73 -2.77 -0.45
C GLY A 43 24.39 -3.30 -1.73
N ASN A 44 23.96 -2.76 -2.87
CA ASN A 44 24.43 -3.11 -4.19
C ASN A 44 24.93 -1.85 -4.91
N ALA A 45 26.24 -1.76 -5.13
CA ALA A 45 26.87 -0.61 -5.77
C ALA A 45 26.52 -0.45 -7.26
N ASP A 46 26.01 -1.51 -7.90
CA ASP A 46 25.67 -1.52 -9.33
C ASP A 46 24.26 -1.03 -9.62
N LEU A 47 23.50 -0.59 -8.58
CA LEU A 47 22.16 -0.09 -8.74
C LEU A 47 22.08 1.13 -9.66
N LYS A 48 21.14 1.07 -10.58
CA LYS A 48 20.80 2.13 -11.51
C LYS A 48 19.59 2.93 -11.00
N ALA A 49 19.52 4.21 -11.36
CA ALA A 49 18.31 4.99 -11.11
C ALA A 49 17.12 4.43 -11.90
N ALA A 50 15.98 4.37 -11.26
CA ALA A 50 14.72 4.02 -11.90
C ALA A 50 14.08 5.26 -12.56
N TYR A 51 13.52 5.09 -13.75
CA TYR A 51 12.78 6.11 -14.49
C TYR A 51 11.32 5.69 -14.60
N ILE A 52 10.43 6.62 -14.32
CA ILE A 52 9.00 6.34 -14.23
C ILE A 52 8.25 7.30 -15.12
N GLN A 53 7.50 6.79 -16.08
CA GLN A 53 6.55 7.55 -16.87
C GLN A 53 5.16 7.35 -16.26
N ASN A 54 4.45 8.47 -16.04
CA ASN A 54 3.13 8.46 -15.43
C ASN A 54 2.15 9.12 -16.40
N ALA A 55 1.00 8.49 -16.61
CA ALA A 55 -0.12 9.03 -17.36
C ALA A 55 -1.41 8.84 -16.55
N ASP A 56 -2.14 9.91 -16.33
CA ASP A 56 -3.33 9.93 -15.48
C ASP A 56 -4.48 10.63 -16.22
N LEU A 57 -5.68 10.08 -16.10
CA LEU A 57 -6.92 10.71 -16.53
C LEU A 57 -7.93 10.62 -15.40
N ARG A 58 -8.49 11.77 -14.99
CA ARG A 58 -9.43 11.88 -13.87
C ARG A 58 -10.65 12.69 -14.27
N TRP A 59 -11.83 12.12 -14.04
CA TRP A 59 -13.10 12.81 -14.08
C TRP A 59 -13.56 13.14 -12.66
N GLU A 60 -14.06 14.35 -12.48
CA GLU A 60 -14.54 14.85 -11.18
C GLU A 60 -15.95 15.42 -11.33
N TRP A 61 -16.81 15.13 -10.37
CA TRP A 61 -18.16 15.64 -10.26
C TRP A 61 -18.41 16.23 -8.87
N TYR A 62 -18.82 17.47 -8.83
CA TYR A 62 -19.15 18.23 -7.62
C TYR A 62 -20.63 18.56 -7.59
N PRO A 63 -21.52 17.66 -7.13
CA PRO A 63 -22.99 17.85 -7.19
C PRO A 63 -23.45 18.98 -6.29
N ALA A 64 -22.86 19.17 -5.09
CA ALA A 64 -23.18 20.19 -4.12
C ALA A 64 -21.94 20.64 -3.33
N ALA A 65 -22.06 21.70 -2.55
CA ALA A 65 -20.99 22.19 -1.70
C ALA A 65 -20.56 21.11 -0.69
N GLY A 66 -19.26 20.84 -0.63
CA GLY A 66 -18.68 19.83 0.26
C GLY A 66 -18.85 18.38 -0.21
N GLU A 67 -19.45 18.14 -1.36
CA GLU A 67 -19.60 16.84 -2.01
C GLU A 67 -18.70 16.72 -3.23
N GLY A 68 -18.21 15.54 -3.51
CA GLY A 68 -17.41 15.26 -4.68
C GLY A 68 -17.33 13.77 -4.96
N ILE A 69 -17.36 13.44 -6.24
CA ILE A 69 -17.11 12.08 -6.74
C ILE A 69 -16.04 12.20 -7.81
N SER A 70 -15.01 11.37 -7.76
CA SER A 70 -14.05 11.31 -8.81
C SER A 70 -13.69 9.87 -9.16
N VAL A 71 -13.43 9.65 -10.44
CA VAL A 71 -12.89 8.41 -10.98
C VAL A 71 -11.63 8.77 -11.74
N ALA A 72 -10.54 8.09 -11.42
CA ALA A 72 -9.29 8.22 -12.13
C ALA A 72 -8.85 6.87 -12.69
N VAL A 73 -8.23 6.90 -13.84
CA VAL A 73 -7.45 5.78 -14.41
C VAL A 73 -6.02 6.24 -14.57
N PHE A 74 -5.09 5.36 -14.27
CA PHE A 74 -3.68 5.68 -14.38
C PHE A 74 -2.89 4.54 -14.99
N TYR A 75 -1.76 4.90 -15.61
CA TYR A 75 -0.77 3.99 -16.13
C TYR A 75 0.62 4.49 -15.77
N LYS A 76 1.47 3.58 -15.29
CA LYS A 76 2.87 3.86 -14.98
C LYS A 76 3.75 2.82 -15.65
N HIS A 77 4.79 3.31 -16.32
CA HIS A 77 5.84 2.48 -16.88
C HIS A 77 7.14 2.77 -16.14
N PHE A 78 7.75 1.71 -15.62
CA PHE A 78 8.99 1.75 -14.87
C PHE A 78 10.10 1.13 -15.72
N ARG A 79 11.24 1.80 -15.74
CA ARG A 79 12.50 1.27 -16.24
C ARG A 79 13.48 1.20 -15.08
N ASN A 80 14.13 0.07 -14.90
CA ASN A 80 15.03 -0.26 -13.79
C ASN A 80 14.40 -0.01 -12.39
N PRO A 81 13.18 -0.47 -12.08
CA PRO A 81 12.65 -0.33 -10.73
C PRO A 81 13.58 -1.03 -9.73
N ILE A 82 13.80 -0.40 -8.58
CA ILE A 82 14.64 -0.96 -7.50
C ILE A 82 13.73 -1.79 -6.61
N GLU A 83 14.14 -3.02 -6.34
CA GLU A 83 13.40 -3.96 -5.51
C GLU A 83 14.34 -4.62 -4.49
N THR A 84 13.75 -5.04 -3.37
CA THR A 84 14.48 -5.78 -2.33
C THR A 84 14.43 -7.27 -2.64
N ALA A 85 15.59 -7.87 -2.87
CA ALA A 85 15.74 -9.30 -3.14
C ALA A 85 16.22 -10.05 -1.89
N ILE A 86 15.82 -11.32 -1.78
CA ILE A 86 16.22 -12.23 -0.69
C ILE A 86 17.25 -13.19 -1.25
N LEU A 87 18.43 -13.24 -0.61
CA LEU A 87 19.49 -14.15 -0.94
C LEU A 87 19.63 -15.21 0.14
N ASP A 88 19.91 -16.44 -0.24
CA ASP A 88 20.36 -17.47 0.69
C ASP A 88 21.77 -17.13 1.17
N ALA A 89 21.94 -17.00 2.47
CA ALA A 89 23.25 -16.79 3.09
C ALA A 89 23.87 -18.10 3.56
N GLY A 90 23.22 -19.23 3.30
CA GLY A 90 23.62 -20.55 3.80
C GLY A 90 23.12 -20.79 5.23
N SER A 91 23.16 -22.06 5.68
CA SER A 91 22.75 -22.46 7.03
C SER A 91 21.32 -22.08 7.44
N GLY A 92 20.42 -21.85 6.45
CA GLY A 92 19.03 -21.48 6.70
C GLY A 92 18.83 -20.02 7.10
N SER A 93 19.83 -19.15 6.90
CA SER A 93 19.72 -17.71 7.08
C SER A 93 19.55 -16.99 5.74
N TYR A 94 18.91 -15.81 5.77
CA TYR A 94 18.72 -14.96 4.60
C TYR A 94 19.50 -13.66 4.73
N THR A 95 19.96 -13.16 3.58
CA THR A 95 20.50 -11.79 3.44
C THR A 95 19.60 -11.05 2.47
N TYR A 96 19.22 -9.83 2.82
CA TYR A 96 18.50 -8.94 1.90
C TYR A 96 19.48 -8.10 1.10
N THR A 97 19.17 -7.87 -0.16
CA THR A 97 19.91 -6.97 -1.05
C THR A 97 18.94 -6.15 -1.91
N PHE A 98 19.48 -5.27 -2.73
CA PHE A 98 18.71 -4.43 -3.64
C PHE A 98 19.13 -4.72 -5.07
N GLU A 99 18.15 -4.82 -5.96
CA GLU A 99 18.39 -5.12 -7.37
C GLU A 99 17.47 -4.28 -8.25
N ASN A 100 17.87 -4.04 -9.49
CA ASN A 100 17.00 -3.45 -10.48
C ASN A 100 16.32 -4.55 -11.28
N ALA A 101 15.00 -4.56 -11.33
CA ALA A 101 14.29 -5.28 -12.39
C ALA A 101 14.37 -4.49 -13.71
N ASP A 102 14.17 -5.14 -14.85
CA ASP A 102 14.33 -4.49 -16.15
C ASP A 102 13.26 -3.44 -16.39
N ARG A 103 12.02 -3.86 -16.30
CA ARG A 103 10.86 -2.99 -16.50
C ARG A 103 9.64 -3.49 -15.75
N ALA A 104 8.75 -2.58 -15.44
CA ALA A 104 7.44 -2.92 -14.90
C ALA A 104 6.37 -1.99 -15.45
N ASN A 105 5.14 -2.53 -15.51
CA ASN A 105 3.96 -1.77 -15.86
C ASN A 105 2.97 -1.84 -14.71
N LEU A 106 2.35 -0.73 -14.39
CA LEU A 106 1.31 -0.63 -13.36
C LEU A 106 0.16 0.19 -13.93
N TYR A 107 -1.05 -0.32 -13.81
CA TYR A 107 -2.27 0.39 -14.17
C TYR A 107 -3.35 0.13 -13.16
N GLY A 108 -4.27 1.06 -13.07
CA GLY A 108 -5.35 0.93 -12.10
C GLY A 108 -6.44 1.97 -12.25
N VAL A 109 -7.43 1.81 -11.39
CA VAL A 109 -8.58 2.70 -11.27
C VAL A 109 -8.70 3.14 -9.83
N GLU A 110 -8.97 4.43 -9.62
CA GLU A 110 -9.25 5.02 -8.31
C GLU A 110 -10.64 5.61 -8.29
N LEU A 111 -11.32 5.44 -7.18
CA LEU A 111 -12.63 6.03 -6.88
C LEU A 111 -12.54 6.82 -5.58
N ASP A 112 -12.90 8.11 -5.62
CA ASP A 112 -13.09 8.92 -4.43
C ASP A 112 -14.53 9.40 -4.37
N VAL A 113 -15.17 9.25 -3.22
CA VAL A 113 -16.53 9.72 -2.96
C VAL A 113 -16.55 10.46 -1.63
N LYS A 114 -17.09 11.67 -1.65
CA LYS A 114 -17.51 12.41 -0.45
C LYS A 114 -18.95 12.84 -0.65
N LYS A 115 -19.83 12.32 0.19
CA LYS A 115 -21.28 12.54 0.04
C LYS A 115 -21.96 12.76 1.39
N ASN A 116 -22.82 13.79 1.46
CA ASN A 116 -23.74 13.97 2.58
C ASN A 116 -24.91 13.01 2.43
N LEU A 117 -25.43 12.50 3.54
CA LEU A 117 -26.50 11.50 3.55
C LEU A 117 -27.91 12.12 3.80
N ASP A 118 -28.04 13.42 3.59
CA ASP A 118 -29.31 14.14 3.76
C ASP A 118 -30.45 13.57 2.87
N PHE A 119 -30.09 13.08 1.69
CA PHE A 119 -31.01 12.44 0.75
C PHE A 119 -31.64 11.13 1.30
N MET A 120 -31.02 10.51 2.30
CA MET A 120 -31.53 9.34 3.03
C MET A 120 -32.22 9.73 4.33
N GLY A 121 -32.46 11.04 4.60
CA GLY A 121 -32.97 11.52 5.87
C GLY A 121 -31.95 11.54 7.02
N MET A 122 -30.71 11.13 6.78
CA MET A 122 -29.63 11.10 7.79
C MET A 122 -28.91 12.45 7.82
N ARG A 123 -29.56 13.45 8.42
CA ARG A 123 -28.99 14.78 8.56
C ARG A 123 -27.71 14.75 9.40
N ASN A 124 -26.74 15.58 9.02
CA ASN A 124 -25.43 15.70 9.66
C ASN A 124 -24.50 14.49 9.47
N PHE A 125 -24.91 13.49 8.70
CA PHE A 125 -24.04 12.39 8.33
C PHE A 125 -23.41 12.61 6.95
N SER A 126 -22.14 12.22 6.84
CA SER A 126 -21.44 12.16 5.56
C SER A 126 -20.60 10.90 5.47
N VAL A 127 -20.43 10.41 4.26
CA VAL A 127 -19.56 9.29 3.94
C VAL A 127 -18.39 9.78 3.09
N VAL A 128 -17.21 9.22 3.36
CA VAL A 128 -16.02 9.38 2.55
C VAL A 128 -15.54 7.97 2.18
N LEU A 129 -15.43 7.70 0.89
CA LEU A 129 -14.91 6.44 0.37
C LEU A 129 -13.74 6.77 -0.56
N ASN A 130 -12.64 6.04 -0.39
CA ASN A 130 -11.52 6.06 -1.30
C ASN A 130 -11.15 4.60 -1.58
N GLY A 131 -11.12 4.22 -2.83
CA GLY A 131 -10.80 2.86 -3.24
C GLY A 131 -9.93 2.86 -4.48
N SER A 132 -8.99 1.92 -4.54
CA SER A 132 -8.19 1.68 -5.73
C SER A 132 -8.10 0.20 -6.04
N LEU A 133 -8.14 -0.12 -7.33
CA LEU A 133 -7.84 -1.43 -7.89
C LEU A 133 -6.65 -1.28 -8.82
N MET A 134 -5.61 -2.06 -8.61
CA MET A 134 -4.34 -1.93 -9.32
C MET A 134 -3.83 -3.30 -9.76
N LYS A 135 -3.21 -3.32 -10.93
CA LYS A 135 -2.49 -4.50 -11.40
C LYS A 135 -1.14 -4.06 -11.95
N SER A 136 -0.11 -4.74 -11.53
CA SER A 136 1.23 -4.56 -12.08
C SER A 136 1.79 -5.86 -12.63
N ARG A 137 2.79 -5.73 -13.47
CA ARG A 137 3.61 -6.83 -13.96
C ARG A 137 5.03 -6.33 -14.12
N VAL A 138 5.95 -7.07 -13.55
CA VAL A 138 7.39 -6.95 -13.81
C VAL A 138 7.70 -7.89 -14.96
N ASP A 139 8.34 -7.36 -15.98
CA ASP A 139 8.80 -8.13 -17.14
C ASP A 139 10.33 -8.24 -17.04
N PHE A 140 10.83 -9.43 -17.26
CA PHE A 140 12.25 -9.77 -17.30
C PHE A 140 12.64 -10.09 -18.73
N ASP A 141 13.92 -9.95 -19.05
CA ASP A 141 14.43 -10.37 -20.35
C ASP A 141 14.35 -11.91 -20.49
N ASP A 142 14.28 -12.39 -21.72
CA ASP A 142 14.07 -13.84 -22.03
C ASP A 142 15.15 -14.77 -21.45
N GLU A 143 16.30 -14.24 -21.07
CA GLU A 143 17.40 -14.99 -20.42
C GLU A 143 17.24 -15.08 -18.89
N SER A 144 16.27 -14.39 -18.30
CA SER A 144 16.01 -14.41 -16.86
C SER A 144 15.23 -15.65 -16.46
N LEU A 145 15.68 -16.29 -15.36
CA LEU A 145 14.95 -17.40 -14.72
C LEU A 145 13.72 -16.92 -13.92
N GLU A 146 13.55 -15.60 -13.77
CA GLU A 146 12.44 -15.04 -13.03
C GLU A 146 11.15 -15.00 -13.87
N HIS A 147 10.02 -15.26 -13.23
CA HIS A 147 8.72 -15.24 -13.89
C HIS A 147 8.00 -13.91 -13.63
N GLY A 148 7.18 -13.47 -14.60
CA GLY A 148 6.37 -12.27 -14.47
C GLY A 148 5.52 -12.27 -13.19
N ARG A 149 5.77 -11.30 -12.30
CA ARG A 149 5.12 -11.14 -10.99
C ARG A 149 4.63 -9.71 -10.79
N PRO A 150 3.78 -9.45 -9.77
CA PRO A 150 3.45 -8.09 -9.39
C PRO A 150 4.69 -7.31 -8.92
N LEU A 151 4.68 -5.97 -9.10
CA LEU A 151 5.71 -5.08 -8.59
C LEU A 151 5.73 -5.12 -7.05
N GLN A 152 6.93 -5.14 -6.48
CA GLN A 152 7.13 -5.10 -5.04
C GLN A 152 6.45 -3.87 -4.42
N GLY A 153 5.85 -4.04 -3.23
CA GLY A 153 5.14 -2.99 -2.52
C GLY A 153 3.74 -2.67 -3.04
N GLN A 154 3.39 -3.14 -4.26
CA GLN A 154 2.09 -2.87 -4.85
C GLN A 154 1.03 -3.85 -4.34
N SER A 155 -0.03 -3.30 -3.74
CA SER A 155 -1.23 -4.05 -3.37
C SER A 155 -2.23 -4.08 -4.53
N PRO A 156 -2.96 -5.19 -4.77
CA PRO A 156 -3.97 -5.24 -5.82
C PRO A 156 -5.19 -4.36 -5.53
N TYR A 157 -5.43 -4.02 -4.28
CA TYR A 157 -6.50 -3.11 -3.88
C TYR A 157 -6.19 -2.38 -2.58
N LEU A 158 -6.78 -1.21 -2.44
CA LEU A 158 -6.82 -0.41 -1.21
C LEU A 158 -8.24 0.12 -1.03
N VAL A 159 -8.76 0.06 0.19
CA VAL A 159 -10.08 0.59 0.55
C VAL A 159 -9.96 1.40 1.84
N ASN A 160 -10.43 2.65 1.78
CA ASN A 160 -10.66 3.51 2.93
C ASN A 160 -12.13 3.90 2.95
N ALA A 161 -12.79 3.74 4.08
CA ALA A 161 -14.18 4.15 4.27
C ALA A 161 -14.29 4.94 5.57
N GLY A 162 -14.95 6.08 5.52
CA GLY A 162 -15.21 6.92 6.68
C GLY A 162 -16.69 7.27 6.76
N LEU A 163 -17.29 7.10 7.93
CA LEU A 163 -18.62 7.61 8.26
C LEU A 163 -18.47 8.70 9.32
N PHE A 164 -18.98 9.86 9.04
CA PHE A 164 -18.88 11.02 9.92
C PHE A 164 -20.27 11.51 10.29
N TYR A 165 -20.42 11.83 11.57
CA TYR A 165 -21.52 12.61 12.10
C TYR A 165 -20.98 13.95 12.58
N GLN A 166 -21.55 15.06 12.10
CA GLN A 166 -21.16 16.39 12.49
C GLN A 166 -22.38 17.26 12.80
N SER A 167 -22.52 17.61 14.08
CA SER A 167 -23.61 18.48 14.55
C SER A 167 -23.06 19.81 15.07
N PRO A 168 -23.16 20.90 14.30
CA PRO A 168 -22.73 22.22 14.76
C PRO A 168 -23.49 22.69 16.00
N LYS A 169 -24.78 22.35 16.12
CA LYS A 169 -25.62 22.70 17.29
C LYS A 169 -25.10 22.06 18.57
N LEU A 170 -24.63 20.83 18.49
CA LEU A 170 -24.08 20.13 19.64
C LEU A 170 -22.58 20.38 19.79
N GLY A 171 -21.90 20.99 18.81
CA GLY A 171 -20.45 21.06 18.77
C GLY A 171 -19.79 19.67 18.76
N LEU A 172 -20.46 18.68 18.20
CA LEU A 172 -20.03 17.27 18.24
C LEU A 172 -19.67 16.78 16.83
N THR A 173 -18.50 16.19 16.73
CA THR A 173 -18.07 15.43 15.54
C THR A 173 -17.69 14.01 15.96
N VAL A 174 -18.23 13.03 15.29
CA VAL A 174 -17.87 11.61 15.44
C VAL A 174 -17.46 11.08 14.09
N GLY A 175 -16.33 10.41 14.00
CA GLY A 175 -15.86 9.75 12.79
C GLY A 175 -15.51 8.29 13.08
N VAL A 176 -15.93 7.40 12.21
CA VAL A 176 -15.52 5.99 12.18
C VAL A 176 -14.82 5.77 10.85
N LEU A 177 -13.57 5.31 10.90
CA LEU A 177 -12.73 5.10 9.72
C LEU A 177 -12.31 3.64 9.64
N TYR A 178 -12.48 3.08 8.48
CA TYR A 178 -12.04 1.72 8.14
C TYR A 178 -11.01 1.78 7.04
N ASN A 179 -9.93 1.01 7.18
CA ASN A 179 -8.90 0.83 6.17
C ASN A 179 -8.65 -0.65 5.92
N ARG A 180 -8.45 -1.01 4.66
CA ARG A 180 -7.96 -2.33 4.25
C ARG A 180 -7.03 -2.18 3.06
N ILE A 181 -5.87 -2.83 3.16
CA ILE A 181 -4.91 -2.99 2.07
C ILE A 181 -4.81 -4.48 1.71
N GLY A 182 -4.69 -4.78 0.43
CA GLY A 182 -4.52 -6.15 -0.06
C GLY A 182 -3.11 -6.71 0.20
N LYS A 183 -2.93 -7.98 -0.08
CA LYS A 183 -1.64 -8.67 0.00
C LYS A 183 -0.64 -8.01 -0.97
N ARG A 184 0.62 -7.78 -0.50
CA ARG A 184 1.69 -7.22 -1.32
C ARG A 184 3.02 -7.93 -1.06
N ILE A 185 3.88 -7.99 -2.09
CA ILE A 185 5.25 -8.50 -1.97
C ILE A 185 6.07 -7.45 -1.22
N VAL A 186 6.84 -7.89 -0.22
CA VAL A 186 7.78 -7.04 0.56
C VAL A 186 9.22 -7.46 0.43
N GLY A 187 9.47 -8.68 -0.05
CA GLY A 187 10.79 -9.18 -0.40
C GLY A 187 10.64 -10.19 -1.54
N ILE A 188 11.52 -10.09 -2.53
CA ILE A 188 11.49 -10.94 -3.71
C ILE A 188 12.37 -12.15 -3.44
N GLY A 189 11.76 -13.32 -3.55
CA GLY A 189 12.46 -14.59 -3.50
C GLY A 189 13.24 -14.87 -4.78
N ARG A 190 13.98 -15.94 -4.79
CA ARG A 190 14.69 -16.43 -5.97
C ARG A 190 14.31 -17.86 -6.28
N SER A 191 14.14 -18.13 -7.55
CA SER A 191 14.01 -19.48 -8.07
C SER A 191 15.41 -19.95 -8.50
N ASP A 192 15.98 -20.92 -7.81
CA ASP A 192 17.25 -21.53 -8.20
C ASP A 192 17.01 -22.76 -9.06
N MET A 193 16.47 -22.54 -10.25
CA MET A 193 16.31 -23.61 -11.25
C MET A 193 17.64 -24.04 -11.90
N SER A 194 18.76 -23.38 -11.56
CA SER A 194 20.07 -23.65 -12.19
C SER A 194 20.75 -24.92 -11.65
N VAL A 195 20.35 -25.44 -10.49
CA VAL A 195 20.93 -26.62 -9.88
C VAL A 195 19.92 -27.76 -9.82
N GLY A 196 19.74 -28.46 -10.94
CA GLY A 196 19.05 -29.74 -10.96
C GLY A 196 17.52 -29.72 -10.96
N GLY A 197 16.89 -28.55 -11.13
CA GLY A 197 15.42 -28.44 -11.36
C GLY A 197 14.55 -28.82 -10.15
N SER A 198 15.10 -28.84 -8.93
CA SER A 198 14.32 -29.12 -7.73
C SER A 198 13.58 -27.89 -7.25
N ILE A 199 12.26 -27.99 -7.15
CA ILE A 199 11.37 -26.97 -6.60
C ILE A 199 11.71 -26.66 -5.12
N ASP A 200 12.39 -27.57 -4.44
CA ASP A 200 12.72 -27.47 -3.02
C ASP A 200 13.80 -26.42 -2.69
N ASN A 201 14.50 -25.90 -3.72
CA ASN A 201 15.54 -24.88 -3.56
C ASN A 201 15.04 -23.45 -3.83
N ASP A 202 13.77 -23.29 -4.17
CA ASP A 202 13.18 -21.97 -4.41
C ASP A 202 13.00 -21.20 -3.09
N ILE A 203 13.56 -19.98 -3.03
CA ILE A 203 13.21 -19.02 -1.98
C ILE A 203 11.93 -18.30 -2.42
N PRO A 204 10.80 -18.55 -1.76
CA PRO A 204 9.55 -17.91 -2.17
C PRO A 204 9.50 -16.43 -1.78
N ASP A 205 8.76 -15.63 -2.56
CA ASP A 205 8.48 -14.25 -2.23
C ASP A 205 7.89 -14.11 -0.82
N MET A 206 8.30 -13.05 -0.12
CA MET A 206 7.72 -12.66 1.15
C MET A 206 6.57 -11.67 0.92
N TYR A 207 5.44 -11.97 1.52
CA TYR A 207 4.22 -11.16 1.42
C TYR A 207 3.83 -10.58 2.76
N GLU A 208 3.47 -9.29 2.78
CA GLU A 208 2.65 -8.71 3.83
C GLU A 208 1.19 -9.07 3.56
N MET A 209 0.54 -9.69 4.56
CA MET A 209 -0.83 -10.18 4.43
C MET A 209 -1.84 -9.05 4.64
N PRO A 210 -3.04 -9.13 4.02
CA PRO A 210 -4.08 -8.13 4.22
C PRO A 210 -4.44 -7.95 5.69
N ARG A 211 -4.70 -6.70 6.09
CA ARG A 211 -5.14 -6.35 7.45
C ARG A 211 -6.27 -5.34 7.40
N ASN A 212 -7.20 -5.44 8.34
CA ASN A 212 -8.25 -4.47 8.58
C ASN A 212 -7.85 -3.55 9.74
N ALA A 213 -8.07 -2.26 9.60
CA ALA A 213 -7.93 -1.29 10.68
C ALA A 213 -9.23 -0.51 10.85
N LEU A 214 -9.63 -0.28 12.10
CA LEU A 214 -10.80 0.50 12.45
C LEU A 214 -10.40 1.55 13.49
N ASP A 215 -10.65 2.82 13.15
CA ASP A 215 -10.38 3.97 14.00
C ASP A 215 -11.67 4.69 14.33
N VAL A 216 -11.74 5.26 15.53
CA VAL A 216 -12.84 6.12 15.96
C VAL A 216 -12.27 7.43 16.48
N VAL A 217 -12.85 8.53 16.04
CA VAL A 217 -12.55 9.87 16.54
C VAL A 217 -13.83 10.53 17.04
N VAL A 218 -13.74 11.14 18.21
CA VAL A 218 -14.83 11.94 18.78
C VAL A 218 -14.26 13.29 19.19
N SER A 219 -14.83 14.37 18.68
CA SER A 219 -14.47 15.73 19.09
C SER A 219 -15.72 16.45 19.59
N LYS A 220 -15.59 17.11 20.74
CA LYS A 220 -16.65 17.89 21.36
C LYS A 220 -16.14 19.28 21.70
N SER A 221 -16.79 20.30 21.13
CA SER A 221 -16.56 21.69 21.47
C SER A 221 -17.48 22.12 22.61
N PHE A 222 -16.93 22.83 23.58
CA PHE A 222 -17.64 23.44 24.70
C PHE A 222 -17.52 24.96 24.59
N GLY A 223 -18.59 25.59 24.12
CA GLY A 223 -18.58 26.99 23.79
C GLY A 223 -17.60 27.31 22.66
N LYS A 224 -16.96 28.49 22.73
CA LYS A 224 -16.00 28.95 21.73
C LYS A 224 -14.53 28.66 22.09
N HIS A 225 -14.27 28.30 23.34
CA HIS A 225 -12.93 28.27 23.89
C HIS A 225 -12.34 26.88 24.08
N TRP A 226 -13.14 25.85 24.26
CA TRP A 226 -12.63 24.53 24.61
C TRP A 226 -13.06 23.47 23.60
N GLU A 227 -12.13 22.60 23.26
CA GLU A 227 -12.38 21.41 22.45
C GLU A 227 -11.72 20.21 23.10
N LEU A 228 -12.48 19.14 23.30
CA LEU A 228 -12.01 17.84 23.74
C LEU A 228 -12.05 16.87 22.56
N LYS A 229 -10.93 16.23 22.27
CA LYS A 229 -10.82 15.24 21.18
C LYS A 229 -10.28 13.93 21.72
N PHE A 230 -11.05 12.88 21.53
CA PHE A 230 -10.67 11.50 21.81
C PHE A 230 -10.44 10.74 20.50
N ASN A 231 -9.33 10.01 20.41
CA ASN A 231 -9.04 9.11 19.30
C ASN A 231 -8.79 7.72 19.85
N ALA A 232 -9.40 6.73 19.20
CA ALA A 232 -9.14 5.31 19.40
C ALA A 232 -8.71 4.70 18.07
N LYS A 233 -7.46 4.25 17.98
CA LYS A 233 -6.89 3.70 16.74
C LYS A 233 -6.69 2.20 16.84
N ASP A 234 -6.80 1.55 15.70
CA ASP A 234 -6.62 0.10 15.51
C ASP A 234 -7.47 -0.74 16.48
N LEU A 235 -8.77 -0.41 16.57
CA LEU A 235 -9.71 -1.09 17.48
C LEU A 235 -9.84 -2.60 17.23
N LEU A 236 -9.66 -3.02 15.98
CA LEU A 236 -9.68 -4.44 15.62
C LEU A 236 -8.43 -5.16 16.12
N ASN A 237 -7.29 -4.45 16.20
CA ASN A 237 -6.01 -4.99 16.65
C ASN A 237 -5.64 -6.30 15.94
N GLU A 238 -5.91 -6.35 14.63
CA GLU A 238 -5.55 -7.51 13.83
C GLU A 238 -4.03 -7.67 13.75
N LYS A 239 -3.61 -8.91 13.65
CA LYS A 239 -2.19 -9.23 13.54
C LYS A 239 -1.62 -8.74 12.21
N VAL A 240 -0.48 -8.06 12.27
CA VAL A 240 0.38 -7.85 11.11
C VAL A 240 1.11 -9.17 10.85
N GLN A 241 0.95 -9.72 9.66
CA GLN A 241 1.53 -11.01 9.27
C GLN A 241 2.35 -10.87 8.01
N PHE A 242 3.55 -11.43 8.06
CA PHE A 242 4.38 -11.68 6.88
C PHE A 242 4.40 -13.18 6.64
N ALA A 243 4.28 -13.59 5.39
CA ALA A 243 4.21 -15.00 5.03
C ALA A 243 4.88 -15.27 3.69
N GLN A 244 5.44 -16.44 3.58
CA GLN A 244 5.92 -17.05 2.36
C GLN A 244 5.02 -18.23 1.96
N PHE A 245 5.08 -18.62 0.70
CA PHE A 245 4.30 -19.72 0.15
C PHE A 245 5.23 -20.72 -0.57
N PRO A 246 6.10 -21.43 0.19
CA PRO A 246 6.97 -22.46 -0.40
C PRO A 246 6.15 -23.50 -1.14
N LYS A 247 6.69 -23.96 -2.24
CA LYS A 247 6.14 -25.04 -3.03
C LYS A 247 6.95 -26.31 -2.75
N PHE A 248 6.30 -27.44 -2.69
CA PHE A 248 6.94 -28.75 -2.53
C PHE A 248 6.13 -29.80 -3.28
N GLU A 249 6.80 -30.87 -3.67
CA GLU A 249 6.14 -32.00 -4.29
C GLU A 249 5.53 -32.92 -3.22
N ASN A 250 4.29 -33.29 -3.42
CA ASN A 250 3.58 -34.25 -2.58
C ASN A 250 2.81 -35.24 -3.45
N GLY A 251 3.34 -36.46 -3.61
CA GLY A 251 2.71 -37.50 -4.39
C GLY A 251 2.60 -37.21 -5.89
N GLY A 252 3.49 -36.38 -6.45
CA GLY A 252 3.51 -35.94 -7.86
C GLY A 252 2.76 -34.64 -8.13
N ASP A 253 2.09 -34.08 -7.11
CA ASP A 253 1.43 -32.77 -7.20
C ASP A 253 2.29 -31.69 -6.54
N VAL A 254 2.37 -30.50 -7.16
CA VAL A 254 3.01 -29.32 -6.56
C VAL A 254 2.03 -28.63 -5.63
N VAL A 255 2.33 -28.67 -4.34
CA VAL A 255 1.48 -28.07 -3.28
C VAL A 255 2.17 -26.84 -2.72
N SER A 256 1.40 -25.78 -2.46
CA SER A 256 1.90 -24.58 -1.79
C SER A 256 1.32 -24.48 -0.38
N ARG A 257 2.16 -24.19 0.61
CA ARG A 257 1.76 -24.05 2.01
C ARG A 257 2.11 -22.67 2.55
N LYS A 258 1.14 -22.00 3.19
CA LYS A 258 1.38 -20.72 3.87
C LYS A 258 2.30 -20.96 5.07
N GLN A 259 3.44 -20.28 5.08
CA GLN A 259 4.38 -20.23 6.20
C GLN A 259 4.46 -18.80 6.73
N ILE A 260 4.11 -18.59 8.00
CA ILE A 260 4.23 -17.27 8.63
C ILE A 260 5.67 -17.09 9.07
N THR A 261 6.34 -16.07 8.52
CA THR A 261 7.74 -15.73 8.82
C THR A 261 7.85 -14.73 9.96
N LYS A 262 6.91 -13.78 10.03
CA LYS A 262 6.85 -12.76 11.08
C LYS A 262 5.38 -12.45 11.42
N GLN A 263 5.09 -12.29 12.71
CA GLN A 263 3.75 -11.91 13.15
C GLN A 263 3.83 -11.08 14.44
N PHE A 264 3.11 -9.98 14.49
CA PHE A 264 2.97 -9.16 15.68
C PHE A 264 1.63 -8.42 15.69
N THR A 265 1.28 -7.81 16.82
CA THR A 265 0.15 -6.87 16.96
C THR A 265 0.70 -5.48 17.24
N ALA A 266 0.21 -4.47 16.50
CA ALA A 266 0.62 -3.08 16.71
C ALA A 266 0.06 -2.51 18.03
N GLY A 267 -1.04 -3.09 18.52
CA GLY A 267 -1.75 -2.63 19.71
C GLY A 267 -2.79 -1.55 19.38
N ARG A 268 -3.74 -1.39 20.30
CA ARG A 268 -4.71 -0.29 20.26
C ARG A 268 -4.11 0.94 20.86
N MET A 269 -4.32 2.09 20.23
CA MET A 269 -3.84 3.36 20.76
C MET A 269 -5.00 4.29 21.09
N PHE A 270 -5.00 4.83 22.30
CA PHE A 270 -5.98 5.81 22.75
C PHE A 270 -5.28 7.13 23.06
N SER A 271 -5.85 8.23 22.60
CA SER A 271 -5.34 9.55 22.92
C SER A 271 -6.48 10.53 23.26
N LEU A 272 -6.23 11.39 24.21
CA LEU A 272 -7.12 12.48 24.62
C LEU A 272 -6.38 13.80 24.45
N SER A 273 -6.99 14.74 23.74
CA SER A 273 -6.43 16.08 23.55
C SER A 273 -7.44 17.12 24.02
N VAL A 274 -6.94 18.14 24.72
CA VAL A 274 -7.70 19.31 25.15
C VAL A 274 -7.11 20.53 24.45
N THR A 275 -7.94 21.28 23.72
CA THR A 275 -7.52 22.51 23.04
C THR A 275 -8.24 23.69 23.66
N ALA A 276 -7.49 24.71 24.09
CA ALA A 276 -8.01 26.01 24.54
C ALA A 276 -7.75 27.05 23.43
N LYS A 277 -8.77 27.82 23.07
CA LYS A 277 -8.70 28.94 22.11
C LYS A 277 -9.02 30.23 22.84
N PHE A 278 -8.12 31.18 22.81
CA PHE A 278 -8.23 32.49 23.48
C PHE A 278 -8.42 33.60 22.45
#